data_d6064074228f8eaa9cf20bb4b944222c
#
_entry.id   d6064074228f8eaa9cf20bb4b944222c
#
_cell.length_a   1.000
_cell.length_b   1.000
_cell.length_c   1.000
_cell.angle_alpha   90.00
_cell.angle_beta   90.00
_cell.angle_gamma   90.00
#
_symmetry.space_group_name_H-M   'P 1'
#
loop_
_entity.id
_entity.type
_entity.pdbx_description
1 polymer ?
#
loop_
_entity_poly.entity_id
_entity_poly.type
_entity_poly.pdbx_seq_one_letter_code
_entity_poly.pdbx_strand_id
1 'polypeptide(L)'
;MRGILVIIFLGGIQVSKYTREDVLRIVQEEDVKFIRLQFTDILGTLKNVTITSSQLEKALDDQCMFDGSSIEGFVRIEESDMYLHPDLDTFTIFPWYTQDGHIARLICDIYLPDGNPFEGDPRYVLRKAVNHASSLGFTFNVGPECEFFLFNTDEFGHPTTVTHDTAGYFDLGPSDLGESCRRDICLNLEEMGFEIEASHHEVAFAQHEIDFKYSEALSAADNLLTFKLVVKTCAEANGLCATFMPKPVANRAGSGLHTNMSLFRNGKNAFYDPSNEMGLSHVGLNFIAGVMKHVKGICAVTNPLVNSYKRLVPGFEAPCYIAWTTSNRSALIRIPASRGAGTRVELRSPDPAGNPYLSFALLLAAGLDGIENDLQPAAPVSANIYDIGEKERRALNIENLPSDLNAAVSEMKADPFVKETLGDHVFRKYVQAKEREWQEYSTTVTEWESSRYLNKF
;
A
#
# COMPACT_ATOMS: atom_id res chain seq x y z
N MET A 1 13.56 3.70 32.29
CA MET A 1 12.65 4.85 32.05
C MET A 1 12.94 5.35 30.65
N ARG A 2 12.16 4.90 29.66
CA ARG A 2 12.28 5.36 28.28
C ARG A 2 11.71 6.77 28.20
N GLY A 3 12.54 7.76 27.85
CA GLY A 3 12.11 9.14 27.65
C GLY A 3 11.26 9.25 26.37
N ILE A 4 9.96 9.47 26.52
CA ILE A 4 9.09 9.85 25.44
C ILE A 4 9.43 11.29 25.06
N LEU A 5 10.05 11.48 23.90
CA LEU A 5 10.25 12.82 23.34
C LEU A 5 8.91 13.28 22.75
N VAL A 6 8.27 14.23 23.45
CA VAL A 6 7.05 14.89 22.95
C VAL A 6 7.47 15.89 21.88
N ILE A 7 7.11 15.62 20.62
CA ILE A 7 7.36 16.53 19.50
C ILE A 7 6.34 17.67 19.57
N ILE A 8 6.81 18.88 19.90
CA ILE A 8 6.03 20.11 19.81
C ILE A 8 6.23 20.69 18.41
N PHE A 9 5.16 20.75 17.63
CA PHE A 9 5.16 21.42 16.34
C PHE A 9 5.31 22.94 16.50
N LEU A 10 6.46 23.46 16.16
CA LEU A 10 6.71 24.87 15.95
C LEU A 10 7.16 25.10 14.51
N GLY A 11 6.23 25.57 13.69
CA GLY A 11 6.50 26.29 12.44
C GLY A 11 7.52 25.68 11.47
N GLY A 12 7.13 24.72 10.64
CA GLY A 12 7.72 24.53 9.32
C GLY A 12 9.09 23.84 9.21
N ILE A 13 9.71 23.39 10.29
CA ILE A 13 10.94 22.58 10.25
C ILE A 13 10.57 21.18 10.74
N GLN A 14 10.61 20.21 9.85
CA GLN A 14 10.50 18.81 10.22
C GLN A 14 11.75 18.43 11.02
N VAL A 15 11.61 18.23 12.33
CA VAL A 15 12.70 17.78 13.18
C VAL A 15 12.81 16.27 12.97
N SER A 16 13.95 15.80 12.49
CA SER A 16 14.26 14.37 12.36
C SER A 16 14.10 13.65 13.69
N LYS A 17 13.51 12.46 13.69
CA LYS A 17 13.32 11.60 14.87
C LYS A 17 14.66 11.17 15.47
N TYR A 18 15.65 10.94 14.64
CA TYR A 18 17.01 10.56 15.02
C TYR A 18 18.05 11.40 14.30
N THR A 19 19.09 11.80 15.03
CA THR A 19 20.33 12.31 14.43
C THR A 19 21.24 11.15 14.04
N ARG A 20 22.28 11.44 13.24
CA ARG A 20 23.34 10.48 12.92
C ARG A 20 23.97 9.90 14.19
N GLU A 21 24.25 10.76 15.17
CA GLU A 21 24.84 10.42 16.46
C GLU A 21 23.90 9.52 17.29
N ASP A 22 22.58 9.75 17.24
CA ASP A 22 21.60 8.89 17.90
C ASP A 22 21.62 7.46 17.31
N VAL A 23 21.61 7.33 15.98
CA VAL A 23 21.64 6.01 15.32
C VAL A 23 22.93 5.27 15.70
N LEU A 24 24.10 5.93 15.63
CA LEU A 24 25.39 5.31 15.99
C LEU A 24 25.41 4.87 17.46
N ARG A 25 24.91 5.70 18.37
CA ARG A 25 24.81 5.40 19.81
C ARG A 25 23.88 4.20 20.07
N ILE A 26 22.68 4.22 19.50
CA ILE A 26 21.69 3.15 19.70
C ILE A 26 22.22 1.82 19.16
N VAL A 27 22.86 1.81 17.99
CA VAL A 27 23.47 0.60 17.40
C VAL A 27 24.50 -0.01 18.34
N GLN A 28 25.27 0.82 19.06
CA GLN A 28 26.26 0.35 20.03
C GLN A 28 25.60 -0.13 21.34
N GLU A 29 24.65 0.65 21.89
CA GLU A 29 23.95 0.34 23.15
C GLU A 29 23.11 -0.93 23.07
N GLU A 30 22.43 -1.15 21.94
CA GLU A 30 21.53 -2.28 21.72
C GLU A 30 22.23 -3.47 21.01
N ASP A 31 23.55 -3.48 20.95
CA ASP A 31 24.36 -4.57 20.34
C ASP A 31 23.89 -4.98 18.93
N VAL A 32 23.57 -3.99 18.09
CA VAL A 32 23.17 -4.24 16.70
C VAL A 32 24.37 -4.71 15.89
N LYS A 33 24.28 -5.91 15.30
CA LYS A 33 25.35 -6.51 14.49
C LYS A 33 25.21 -6.24 12.99
N PHE A 34 23.96 -6.21 12.51
CA PHE A 34 23.66 -6.01 11.10
C PHE A 34 22.61 -4.93 10.90
N ILE A 35 22.76 -4.15 9.83
CA ILE A 35 21.79 -3.16 9.40
C ILE A 35 21.32 -3.51 7.99
N ARG A 36 20.02 -3.63 7.80
CA ARG A 36 19.38 -3.83 6.51
C ARG A 36 19.07 -2.47 5.89
N LEU A 37 19.75 -2.11 4.82
CA LEU A 37 19.45 -0.97 3.99
C LEU A 37 18.35 -1.39 3.00
N GLN A 38 17.12 -0.95 3.28
CA GLN A 38 15.92 -1.40 2.58
C GLN A 38 15.49 -0.40 1.52
N PHE A 39 15.03 -0.89 0.38
CA PHE A 39 14.44 -0.11 -0.70
C PHE A 39 13.42 -0.97 -1.45
N THR A 40 12.76 -0.42 -2.48
CA THR A 40 11.64 -1.12 -3.15
C THR A 40 11.80 -1.03 -4.65
N ASP A 41 11.54 -2.13 -5.37
CA ASP A 41 11.44 -2.10 -6.83
C ASP A 41 10.09 -1.50 -7.31
N ILE A 42 9.93 -1.30 -8.61
CA ILE A 42 8.70 -0.71 -9.17
C ILE A 42 7.44 -1.54 -8.93
N LEU A 43 7.58 -2.83 -8.67
CA LEU A 43 6.45 -3.73 -8.40
C LEU A 43 6.06 -3.77 -6.90
N GLY A 44 6.80 -3.04 -6.05
CA GLY A 44 6.52 -3.00 -4.62
C GLY A 44 7.20 -4.12 -3.81
N THR A 45 8.15 -4.84 -4.41
CA THR A 45 8.91 -5.86 -3.70
C THR A 45 10.00 -5.21 -2.85
N LEU A 46 9.96 -5.47 -1.54
CA LEU A 46 10.99 -5.00 -0.62
C LEU A 46 12.33 -5.70 -0.89
N LYS A 47 13.36 -4.91 -1.12
CA LYS A 47 14.76 -5.34 -1.33
C LYS A 47 15.62 -4.85 -0.20
N ASN A 48 16.80 -5.43 -0.01
CA ASN A 48 17.78 -4.91 0.94
C ASN A 48 19.21 -5.26 0.57
N VAL A 49 20.13 -4.41 1.02
CA VAL A 49 21.56 -4.71 1.17
C VAL A 49 21.83 -4.76 2.67
N THR A 50 22.44 -5.84 3.14
CA THR A 50 22.78 -5.98 4.57
C THR A 50 24.23 -5.62 4.79
N ILE A 51 24.50 -4.70 5.71
CA ILE A 51 25.83 -4.30 6.14
C ILE A 51 26.07 -4.70 7.60
N THR A 52 27.34 -4.88 8.00
CA THR A 52 27.70 -5.01 9.41
C THR A 52 27.70 -3.62 10.07
N SER A 53 27.54 -3.58 11.40
CA SER A 53 27.56 -2.31 12.15
C SER A 53 28.85 -1.52 11.95
N SER A 54 29.99 -2.16 11.66
CA SER A 54 31.26 -1.50 11.35
C SER A 54 31.26 -0.70 10.02
N GLN A 55 30.27 -0.93 9.14
CA GLN A 55 30.11 -0.20 7.88
C GLN A 55 29.02 0.89 7.95
N LEU A 56 28.41 1.07 9.15
CA LEU A 56 27.28 1.98 9.30
C LEU A 56 27.68 3.44 9.01
N GLU A 57 28.83 3.91 9.51
CA GLU A 57 29.29 5.28 9.24
C GLU A 57 29.40 5.57 7.75
N LYS A 58 29.97 4.62 6.98
CA LYS A 58 30.06 4.72 5.53
C LYS A 58 28.69 4.80 4.85
N ALA A 59 27.71 4.02 5.35
CA ALA A 59 26.35 4.07 4.83
C ALA A 59 25.66 5.41 5.17
N LEU A 60 25.88 5.95 6.37
CA LEU A 60 25.36 7.26 6.80
C LEU A 60 26.05 8.45 6.09
N ASP A 61 27.18 8.21 5.43
CA ASP A 61 27.86 9.18 4.57
C ASP A 61 27.48 8.99 3.08
N ASP A 62 26.36 8.28 2.80
CA ASP A 62 25.81 8.04 1.46
C ASP A 62 26.77 7.31 0.50
N GLN A 63 27.68 6.49 1.05
CA GLN A 63 28.72 5.80 0.28
C GLN A 63 28.42 4.30 0.06
N CYS A 64 27.19 3.87 0.29
CA CYS A 64 26.79 2.49 0.07
C CYS A 64 26.32 2.29 -1.37
N MET A 65 27.22 1.81 -2.23
CA MET A 65 26.95 1.50 -3.64
C MET A 65 26.38 0.10 -3.78
N PHE A 66 25.47 -0.08 -4.75
CA PHE A 66 24.93 -1.37 -5.15
C PHE A 66 24.67 -1.44 -6.65
N ASP A 67 24.57 -2.65 -7.20
CA ASP A 67 24.21 -2.89 -8.60
C ASP A 67 22.68 -2.93 -8.78
N GLY A 68 22.15 -1.92 -9.49
CA GLY A 68 20.72 -1.83 -9.81
C GLY A 68 20.28 -2.62 -11.05
N SER A 69 21.21 -3.19 -11.84
CA SER A 69 20.90 -3.79 -13.16
C SER A 69 20.00 -5.03 -13.09
N SER A 70 20.02 -5.75 -11.98
CA SER A 70 19.20 -6.94 -11.75
C SER A 70 17.89 -6.66 -11.01
N ILE A 71 17.52 -5.39 -10.81
CA ILE A 71 16.32 -4.99 -10.12
C ILE A 71 15.25 -4.58 -11.12
N GLU A 72 14.05 -5.16 -11.00
CA GLU A 72 12.95 -4.92 -11.95
C GLU A 72 12.59 -3.43 -12.02
N GLY A 73 12.66 -2.91 -13.24
CA GLY A 73 12.33 -1.52 -13.53
C GLY A 73 13.45 -0.51 -13.27
N PHE A 74 14.63 -0.93 -12.80
CA PHE A 74 15.74 -0.01 -12.55
C PHE A 74 16.52 0.30 -13.84
N VAL A 75 17.82 0.17 -13.83
CA VAL A 75 18.72 0.61 -14.89
C VAL A 75 19.18 -0.53 -15.79
N ARG A 76 19.97 -0.22 -16.80
CA ARG A 76 20.64 -1.21 -17.64
C ARG A 76 22.00 -1.58 -17.05
N ILE A 77 22.56 -2.69 -17.54
CA ILE A 77 23.84 -3.22 -17.06
C ILE A 77 25.00 -2.23 -17.24
N GLU A 78 24.92 -1.35 -18.23
CA GLU A 78 25.94 -0.33 -18.54
C GLU A 78 25.91 0.88 -17.58
N GLU A 79 24.81 1.03 -16.79
CA GLU A 79 24.58 2.14 -15.86
C GLU A 79 24.15 1.60 -14.49
N SER A 80 24.82 0.51 -14.04
CA SER A 80 24.32 -0.29 -12.91
C SER A 80 24.62 0.30 -11.54
N ASP A 81 25.63 1.13 -11.41
CA ASP A 81 26.07 1.67 -10.12
C ASP A 81 25.06 2.68 -9.56
N MET A 82 24.55 2.40 -8.36
CA MET A 82 23.59 3.23 -7.64
C MET A 82 23.98 3.34 -6.17
N TYR A 83 23.47 4.36 -5.48
CA TYR A 83 23.77 4.63 -4.08
C TYR A 83 22.51 4.60 -3.22
N LEU A 84 22.64 4.02 -2.03
CA LEU A 84 21.61 4.00 -1.00
C LEU A 84 21.86 5.15 -0.03
N HIS A 85 20.86 6.04 0.10
CA HIS A 85 20.85 7.16 1.04
C HIS A 85 19.86 6.86 2.17
N PRO A 86 20.36 6.46 3.36
CA PRO A 86 19.49 6.05 4.46
C PRO A 86 18.67 7.22 5.03
N ASP A 87 17.37 7.02 5.18
CA ASP A 87 16.48 7.93 5.90
C ASP A 87 16.49 7.57 7.38
N LEU A 88 17.11 8.43 8.20
CA LEU A 88 17.36 8.20 9.64
C LEU A 88 16.05 8.05 10.43
N ASP A 89 14.97 8.71 10.01
CA ASP A 89 13.67 8.63 10.68
C ASP A 89 13.03 7.24 10.60
N THR A 90 13.54 6.42 9.68
CA THR A 90 13.09 5.04 9.48
C THR A 90 13.87 4.00 10.28
N PHE A 91 14.89 4.40 11.05
CA PHE A 91 15.69 3.49 11.86
C PHE A 91 14.82 2.70 12.83
N THR A 92 14.94 1.37 12.81
CA THR A 92 14.17 0.48 13.67
C THR A 92 14.94 -0.82 13.88
N ILE A 93 14.94 -1.33 15.12
CA ILE A 93 15.49 -2.64 15.48
C ILE A 93 14.39 -3.69 15.33
N PHE A 94 14.70 -4.83 14.71
CA PHE A 94 13.76 -5.94 14.59
C PHE A 94 13.67 -6.74 15.90
N PRO A 95 12.46 -6.99 16.44
CA PRO A 95 12.31 -7.64 17.75
C PRO A 95 12.61 -9.16 17.75
N TRP A 96 12.68 -9.80 16.60
CA TRP A 96 12.81 -11.26 16.48
C TRP A 96 14.22 -11.81 16.27
N TYR A 97 15.25 -10.97 16.16
CA TYR A 97 16.64 -11.40 16.00
C TYR A 97 17.46 -11.01 17.22
N THR A 98 17.55 -11.87 18.24
CA THR A 98 18.13 -11.52 19.53
C THR A 98 19.24 -12.46 20.02
N GLN A 99 19.41 -13.66 19.45
CA GLN A 99 20.34 -14.66 20.01
C GLN A 99 21.82 -14.32 19.79
N ASP A 100 22.17 -13.71 18.63
CA ASP A 100 23.54 -13.36 18.25
C ASP A 100 23.73 -11.85 18.06
N GLY A 101 22.98 -11.04 18.80
CA GLY A 101 22.86 -9.58 18.64
C GLY A 101 21.66 -9.19 17.78
N HIS A 102 21.36 -7.89 17.79
CA HIS A 102 20.20 -7.36 17.09
C HIS A 102 20.48 -7.08 15.61
N ILE A 103 19.40 -7.06 14.83
CA ILE A 103 19.38 -6.59 13.45
C ILE A 103 18.50 -5.34 13.40
N ALA A 104 19.00 -4.27 12.80
CA ALA A 104 18.22 -3.06 12.53
C ALA A 104 17.96 -2.89 11.02
N ARG A 105 17.11 -1.94 10.69
CA ARG A 105 16.92 -1.49 9.31
C ARG A 105 16.96 0.02 9.20
N LEU A 106 17.28 0.50 8.00
CA LEU A 106 17.06 1.85 7.51
C LEU A 106 16.41 1.74 6.13
N ILE A 107 15.36 2.50 5.88
CA ILE A 107 14.82 2.63 4.52
C ILE A 107 15.65 3.67 3.79
N CYS A 108 15.98 3.40 2.52
CA CYS A 108 16.87 4.24 1.74
C CYS A 108 16.13 4.81 0.53
N ASP A 109 16.43 6.07 0.23
CA ASP A 109 16.21 6.65 -1.09
C ASP A 109 17.36 6.23 -2.03
N ILE A 110 17.11 6.18 -3.33
CA ILE A 110 18.09 5.72 -4.31
C ILE A 110 18.61 6.90 -5.13
N TYR A 111 19.94 6.97 -5.29
CA TYR A 111 20.63 8.02 -6.00
C TYR A 111 21.54 7.48 -7.09
N LEU A 112 21.74 8.28 -8.12
CA LEU A 112 22.70 8.04 -9.20
C LEU A 112 24.13 8.47 -8.79
N PRO A 113 25.17 8.00 -9.51
CA PRO A 113 26.56 8.40 -9.22
C PRO A 113 26.84 9.91 -9.32
N ASP A 114 26.01 10.65 -10.05
CA ASP A 114 26.12 12.10 -10.18
C ASP A 114 25.49 12.88 -9.01
N GLY A 115 24.94 12.16 -8.01
CA GLY A 115 24.29 12.72 -6.83
C GLY A 115 22.84 13.15 -7.02
N ASN A 116 22.24 12.87 -8.18
CA ASN A 116 20.82 13.11 -8.41
C ASN A 116 19.97 11.94 -7.89
N PRO A 117 18.75 12.22 -7.35
CA PRO A 117 17.80 11.16 -7.05
C PRO A 117 17.46 10.33 -8.29
N PHE A 118 17.35 9.02 -8.13
CA PHE A 118 16.94 8.14 -9.21
C PHE A 118 15.43 8.25 -9.48
N GLU A 119 15.06 8.68 -10.68
CA GLU A 119 13.64 8.86 -11.06
C GLU A 119 12.84 7.54 -11.10
N GLY A 120 13.52 6.40 -11.12
CA GLY A 120 12.92 5.08 -11.07
C GLY A 120 12.64 4.57 -9.64
N ASP A 121 13.04 5.31 -8.60
CA ASP A 121 12.75 4.98 -7.21
C ASP A 121 11.27 5.29 -6.88
N PRO A 122 10.45 4.27 -6.54
CA PRO A 122 9.04 4.49 -6.16
C PRO A 122 8.87 5.43 -4.96
N ARG A 123 9.80 5.37 -4.00
CA ARG A 123 9.76 6.25 -2.82
C ARG A 123 9.98 7.71 -3.20
N TYR A 124 10.86 7.96 -4.16
CA TYR A 124 11.07 9.30 -4.71
C TYR A 124 9.85 9.83 -5.48
N VAL A 125 9.13 8.96 -6.21
CA VAL A 125 7.88 9.34 -6.88
C VAL A 125 6.86 9.86 -5.86
N LEU A 126 6.66 9.14 -4.73
CA LEU A 126 5.77 9.60 -3.67
C LEU A 126 6.26 10.90 -3.03
N ARG A 127 7.56 11.02 -2.77
CA ARG A 127 8.17 12.25 -2.22
C ARG A 127 7.89 13.46 -3.11
N LYS A 128 7.96 13.33 -4.43
CA LYS A 128 7.60 14.41 -5.38
C LYS A 128 6.12 14.83 -5.22
N ALA A 129 5.21 13.87 -5.14
CA ALA A 129 3.78 14.15 -4.97
C ALA A 129 3.49 14.83 -3.62
N VAL A 130 4.13 14.37 -2.53
CA VAL A 130 4.02 14.97 -1.19
C VAL A 130 4.57 16.40 -1.19
N ASN A 131 5.70 16.64 -1.83
CA ASN A 131 6.29 17.99 -1.97
C ASN A 131 5.35 18.93 -2.74
N HIS A 132 4.68 18.43 -3.80
CA HIS A 132 3.68 19.22 -4.52
C HIS A 132 2.50 19.59 -3.60
N ALA A 133 1.93 18.62 -2.87
CA ALA A 133 0.88 18.88 -1.87
C ALA A 133 1.32 19.92 -0.84
N SER A 134 2.55 19.82 -0.34
CA SER A 134 3.13 20.75 0.62
C SER A 134 3.26 22.16 0.06
N SER A 135 3.60 22.32 -1.23
CA SER A 135 3.64 23.61 -1.91
C SER A 135 2.27 24.30 -1.99
N LEU A 136 1.20 23.51 -2.01
CA LEU A 136 -0.20 23.97 -1.93
C LEU A 136 -0.69 24.16 -0.47
N GLY A 137 0.18 23.94 0.51
CA GLY A 137 -0.09 24.07 1.93
C GLY A 137 -0.83 22.88 2.54
N PHE A 138 -0.78 21.70 1.92
CA PHE A 138 -1.41 20.49 2.43
C PHE A 138 -0.40 19.48 2.96
N THR A 139 -0.76 18.79 4.04
CA THR A 139 -0.17 17.53 4.48
C THR A 139 -1.11 16.41 4.12
N PHE A 140 -0.61 15.38 3.46
CA PHE A 140 -1.39 14.20 3.06
C PHE A 140 -1.17 13.05 4.04
N ASN A 141 -2.28 12.60 4.65
CA ASN A 141 -2.29 11.47 5.57
C ASN A 141 -3.00 10.28 4.96
N VAL A 142 -2.45 9.08 5.21
CA VAL A 142 -2.98 7.81 4.74
C VAL A 142 -3.06 6.82 5.89
N GLY A 143 -4.24 6.16 6.04
CA GLY A 143 -4.48 5.03 6.93
C GLY A 143 -4.89 3.81 6.11
N PRO A 144 -3.96 2.90 5.83
CA PRO A 144 -4.26 1.67 5.10
C PRO A 144 -4.88 0.62 6.03
N GLU A 145 -6.00 0.01 5.62
CA GLU A 145 -6.57 -1.22 6.17
C GLU A 145 -6.14 -2.35 5.25
N CYS A 146 -5.31 -3.28 5.75
CA CYS A 146 -4.64 -4.27 4.92
C CYS A 146 -5.02 -5.70 5.30
N GLU A 147 -5.83 -6.32 4.47
CA GLU A 147 -6.26 -7.71 4.64
C GLU A 147 -5.20 -8.69 4.11
N PHE A 148 -5.16 -9.89 4.72
CA PHE A 148 -4.24 -10.97 4.34
C PHE A 148 -4.82 -12.33 4.72
N PHE A 149 -4.23 -13.40 4.16
CA PHE A 149 -4.58 -14.77 4.50
C PHE A 149 -3.43 -15.48 5.21
N LEU A 150 -3.79 -16.37 6.17
CA LEU A 150 -2.88 -17.27 6.86
C LEU A 150 -3.24 -18.72 6.51
N PHE A 151 -2.42 -19.39 5.71
CA PHE A 151 -2.63 -20.79 5.32
C PHE A 151 -1.60 -21.71 5.98
N ASN A 152 -1.92 -23.00 6.03
CA ASN A 152 -0.96 -24.02 6.40
C ASN A 152 0.12 -24.18 5.31
N THR A 153 1.32 -24.53 5.71
CA THR A 153 2.35 -25.04 4.80
C THR A 153 2.17 -26.54 4.58
N ASP A 154 2.74 -27.08 3.50
CA ASP A 154 2.85 -28.52 3.32
C ASP A 154 3.95 -29.13 4.23
N GLU A 155 4.16 -30.44 4.15
CA GLU A 155 5.19 -31.17 4.92
C GLU A 155 6.64 -30.72 4.60
N PHE A 156 6.85 -30.00 3.52
CA PHE A 156 8.15 -29.43 3.10
C PHE A 156 8.27 -27.94 3.40
N GLY A 157 7.24 -27.33 4.00
CA GLY A 157 7.20 -25.89 4.28
C GLY A 157 6.76 -25.02 3.09
N HIS A 158 6.27 -25.61 1.99
CA HIS A 158 5.79 -24.80 0.85
C HIS A 158 4.42 -24.18 1.14
N PRO A 159 4.15 -23.00 0.58
CA PRO A 159 2.85 -22.33 0.68
C PRO A 159 1.72 -23.18 0.09
N THR A 160 0.59 -23.25 0.80
CA THR A 160 -0.65 -23.88 0.31
C THR A 160 -1.82 -22.90 0.43
N THR A 161 -3.01 -23.31 -0.04
CA THR A 161 -4.29 -22.65 0.26
C THR A 161 -5.14 -23.51 1.22
N VAL A 162 -4.51 -24.44 1.92
CA VAL A 162 -5.17 -25.32 2.89
C VAL A 162 -5.31 -24.59 4.23
N THR A 163 -6.49 -24.68 4.82
CA THR A 163 -6.75 -24.18 6.17
C THR A 163 -7.71 -25.11 6.90
N HIS A 164 -7.58 -25.21 8.21
CA HIS A 164 -8.57 -25.79 9.12
C HIS A 164 -9.40 -24.71 9.85
N ASP A 165 -9.10 -23.45 9.58
CA ASP A 165 -9.87 -22.31 10.07
C ASP A 165 -11.27 -22.33 9.46
N THR A 166 -12.27 -22.12 10.30
CA THR A 166 -13.70 -22.11 9.93
C THR A 166 -14.42 -20.85 10.40
N ALA A 167 -13.65 -19.88 10.91
CA ALA A 167 -14.18 -18.62 11.41
C ALA A 167 -14.71 -17.72 10.30
N GLY A 168 -15.57 -16.81 10.68
CA GLY A 168 -16.09 -15.73 9.85
C GLY A 168 -15.79 -14.37 10.48
N TYR A 169 -16.47 -13.34 10.00
CA TYR A 169 -16.25 -11.95 10.40
C TYR A 169 -16.43 -11.74 11.91
N PHE A 170 -15.36 -11.26 12.57
CA PHE A 170 -15.30 -11.03 14.02
C PHE A 170 -15.44 -12.26 14.91
N ASP A 171 -15.36 -13.47 14.35
CA ASP A 171 -15.30 -14.67 15.18
C ASP A 171 -14.01 -14.74 15.99
N LEU A 172 -14.03 -15.53 17.05
CA LEU A 172 -12.90 -15.72 17.97
C LEU A 172 -12.60 -17.22 18.17
N GLY A 173 -11.52 -17.52 18.88
CA GLY A 173 -11.19 -18.91 19.20
C GLY A 173 -12.35 -19.65 19.92
N PRO A 174 -12.50 -20.97 19.67
CA PRO A 174 -11.55 -21.86 18.99
C PRO A 174 -11.70 -21.98 17.47
N SER A 175 -12.65 -21.28 16.82
CA SER A 175 -12.84 -21.35 15.36
C SER A 175 -11.81 -20.53 14.57
N ASP A 176 -11.34 -19.42 15.15
CA ASP A 176 -10.27 -18.58 14.61
C ASP A 176 -8.88 -19.18 14.96
N LEU A 177 -8.27 -19.86 14.02
CA LEU A 177 -6.95 -20.49 14.20
C LEU A 177 -5.78 -19.53 13.97
N GLY A 178 -6.04 -18.33 13.45
CA GLY A 178 -5.04 -17.29 13.22
C GLY A 178 -4.82 -16.33 14.39
N GLU A 179 -5.64 -16.39 15.45
CA GLU A 179 -5.61 -15.45 16.58
C GLU A 179 -4.23 -15.32 17.24
N SER A 180 -3.56 -16.45 17.50
CA SER A 180 -2.20 -16.44 18.11
C SER A 180 -1.18 -15.76 17.21
N CYS A 181 -1.21 -16.02 15.91
CA CYS A 181 -0.33 -15.39 14.94
C CYS A 181 -0.60 -13.88 14.84
N ARG A 182 -1.89 -13.46 14.79
CA ARG A 182 -2.23 -12.03 14.79
C ARG A 182 -1.76 -11.32 16.06
N ARG A 183 -1.89 -11.95 17.24
CA ARG A 183 -1.36 -11.41 18.50
C ARG A 183 0.15 -11.19 18.42
N ASP A 184 0.90 -12.16 17.92
CA ASP A 184 2.35 -12.04 17.78
C ASP A 184 2.73 -10.94 16.77
N ILE A 185 1.97 -10.80 15.69
CA ILE A 185 2.13 -9.70 14.72
C ILE A 185 1.93 -8.35 15.41
N CYS A 186 0.82 -8.17 16.14
CA CYS A 186 0.51 -6.92 16.85
C CYS A 186 1.62 -6.54 17.83
N LEU A 187 2.07 -7.49 18.67
CA LEU A 187 3.11 -7.23 19.66
C LEU A 187 4.44 -6.82 19.01
N ASN A 188 4.85 -7.49 17.93
CA ASN A 188 6.06 -7.13 17.20
C ASN A 188 5.94 -5.75 16.55
N LEU A 189 4.77 -5.42 15.98
CA LEU A 189 4.52 -4.10 15.40
C LEU A 189 4.55 -3.00 16.47
N GLU A 190 3.93 -3.20 17.64
CA GLU A 190 3.97 -2.23 18.75
C GLU A 190 5.40 -2.01 19.25
N GLU A 191 6.21 -3.06 19.34
CA GLU A 191 7.63 -2.93 19.70
C GLU A 191 8.42 -2.13 18.66
N MET A 192 8.03 -2.20 17.39
CA MET A 192 8.58 -1.40 16.30
C MET A 192 7.98 0.02 16.23
N GLY A 193 7.09 0.40 17.15
CA GLY A 193 6.54 1.74 17.29
C GLY A 193 5.24 1.99 16.53
N PHE A 194 4.56 0.94 16.04
CA PHE A 194 3.22 1.08 15.48
C PHE A 194 2.19 1.29 16.59
N GLU A 195 1.16 2.06 16.30
CA GLU A 195 -0.04 2.17 17.16
C GLU A 195 -1.14 1.31 16.50
N ILE A 196 -1.39 0.12 17.10
CA ILE A 196 -2.40 -0.82 16.60
C ILE A 196 -3.78 -0.35 17.04
N GLU A 197 -4.74 -0.27 16.11
CA GLU A 197 -6.12 0.18 16.36
C GLU A 197 -7.09 -1.01 16.45
N ALA A 198 -6.94 -2.02 15.58
CA ALA A 198 -7.79 -3.22 15.57
C ALA A 198 -7.04 -4.44 15.04
N SER A 199 -7.53 -5.64 15.42
CA SER A 199 -7.08 -6.93 14.90
C SER A 199 -8.24 -7.92 14.97
N HIS A 200 -8.68 -8.45 13.83
CA HIS A 200 -9.82 -9.35 13.77
C HIS A 200 -9.73 -10.38 12.64
N HIS A 201 -10.58 -11.41 12.73
CA HIS A 201 -10.85 -12.33 11.63
C HIS A 201 -11.79 -11.68 10.60
N GLU A 202 -11.54 -11.93 9.33
CA GLU A 202 -12.32 -11.43 8.21
C GLU A 202 -13.39 -12.42 7.72
N VAL A 203 -14.13 -12.05 6.66
CA VAL A 203 -15.28 -12.81 6.14
C VAL A 203 -14.90 -14.19 5.61
N ALA A 204 -13.78 -14.31 4.92
CA ALA A 204 -13.34 -15.61 4.38
C ALA A 204 -12.54 -16.40 5.41
N PHE A 205 -12.62 -17.73 5.37
CA PHE A 205 -11.78 -18.61 6.18
C PHE A 205 -10.29 -18.27 5.98
N ALA A 206 -9.53 -18.26 7.05
CA ALA A 206 -8.12 -17.89 7.08
C ALA A 206 -7.81 -16.44 6.68
N GLN A 207 -8.83 -15.57 6.56
CA GLN A 207 -8.65 -14.16 6.24
C GLN A 207 -8.62 -13.31 7.50
N HIS A 208 -7.69 -12.38 7.57
CA HIS A 208 -7.40 -11.55 8.73
C HIS A 208 -7.15 -10.11 8.32
N GLU A 209 -7.39 -9.20 9.26
CA GLU A 209 -7.08 -7.77 9.15
C GLU A 209 -6.45 -7.28 10.45
N ILE A 210 -5.48 -6.38 10.31
CA ILE A 210 -4.87 -5.64 11.41
C ILE A 210 -4.75 -4.19 10.98
N ASP A 211 -5.41 -3.30 11.70
CA ASP A 211 -5.42 -1.88 11.45
C ASP A 211 -4.42 -1.18 12.37
N PHE A 212 -3.69 -0.25 11.81
CA PHE A 212 -2.78 0.61 12.54
C PHE A 212 -3.00 2.08 12.17
N LYS A 213 -2.67 2.95 13.09
CA LYS A 213 -2.93 4.38 12.98
C LYS A 213 -2.36 4.98 11.70
N TYR A 214 -3.13 5.88 11.09
CA TYR A 214 -2.70 6.66 9.94
C TYR A 214 -1.46 7.50 10.22
N SER A 215 -0.70 7.80 9.20
CA SER A 215 0.45 8.69 9.24
C SER A 215 0.58 9.51 7.96
N GLU A 216 1.56 10.41 7.89
CA GLU A 216 1.90 11.08 6.63
C GLU A 216 2.26 10.05 5.56
N ALA A 217 1.92 10.33 4.32
CA ALA A 217 1.89 9.35 3.23
C ALA A 217 3.21 8.58 3.03
N LEU A 218 4.37 9.24 3.16
CA LEU A 218 5.66 8.56 3.02
C LEU A 218 5.87 7.54 4.14
N SER A 219 5.63 7.94 5.39
CA SER A 219 5.68 7.05 6.54
C SER A 219 4.62 5.95 6.47
N ALA A 220 3.42 6.23 5.95
CA ALA A 220 2.36 5.24 5.77
C ALA A 220 2.77 4.16 4.76
N ALA A 221 3.44 4.54 3.65
CA ALA A 221 3.96 3.59 2.67
C ALA A 221 5.10 2.74 3.25
N ASP A 222 6.04 3.36 3.97
CA ASP A 222 7.14 2.69 4.69
C ASP A 222 6.57 1.68 5.71
N ASN A 223 5.55 2.10 6.48
CA ASN A 223 4.89 1.27 7.48
C ASN A 223 4.14 0.09 6.85
N LEU A 224 3.45 0.28 5.73
CA LEU A 224 2.73 -0.80 5.06
C LEU A 224 3.68 -1.89 4.55
N LEU A 225 4.84 -1.54 4.02
CA LEU A 225 5.87 -2.52 3.63
C LEU A 225 6.47 -3.24 4.83
N THR A 226 6.70 -2.51 5.93
CA THR A 226 7.14 -3.07 7.21
C THR A 226 6.10 -4.04 7.78
N PHE A 227 4.83 -3.63 7.80
CA PHE A 227 3.71 -4.48 8.19
C PHE A 227 3.71 -5.81 7.43
N LYS A 228 3.81 -5.77 6.10
CA LYS A 228 3.86 -6.99 5.27
C LYS A 228 5.05 -7.90 5.62
N LEU A 229 6.21 -7.32 5.94
CA LEU A 229 7.38 -8.07 6.38
C LEU A 229 7.11 -8.76 7.73
N VAL A 230 6.58 -8.02 8.72
CA VAL A 230 6.26 -8.55 10.06
C VAL A 230 5.24 -9.67 9.98
N VAL A 231 4.14 -9.47 9.22
CA VAL A 231 3.10 -10.49 9.02
C VAL A 231 3.70 -11.80 8.48
N LYS A 232 4.54 -11.72 7.44
CA LYS A 232 5.18 -12.94 6.88
C LYS A 232 6.15 -13.59 7.85
N THR A 233 6.95 -12.81 8.57
CA THR A 233 7.92 -13.33 9.55
C THR A 233 7.23 -14.01 10.72
N CYS A 234 6.17 -13.39 11.28
CA CYS A 234 5.40 -14.00 12.36
C CYS A 234 4.62 -15.23 11.91
N ALA A 235 4.06 -15.22 10.68
CA ALA A 235 3.39 -16.41 10.13
C ALA A 235 4.35 -17.59 10.02
N GLU A 236 5.55 -17.40 9.47
CA GLU A 236 6.59 -18.43 9.38
C GLU A 236 6.96 -18.98 10.77
N ALA A 237 7.15 -18.11 11.76
CA ALA A 237 7.44 -18.51 13.14
C ALA A 237 6.31 -19.31 13.79
N ASN A 238 5.06 -19.13 13.35
CA ASN A 238 3.87 -19.86 13.78
C ASN A 238 3.57 -21.11 12.90
N GLY A 239 4.46 -21.50 11.97
CA GLY A 239 4.27 -22.64 11.08
C GLY A 239 3.20 -22.40 10.00
N LEU A 240 2.89 -21.13 9.71
CA LEU A 240 1.91 -20.70 8.73
C LEU A 240 2.58 -19.98 7.55
N CYS A 241 1.83 -19.85 6.46
CA CYS A 241 2.20 -19.03 5.31
C CYS A 241 1.23 -17.85 5.19
N ALA A 242 1.73 -16.62 5.29
CA ALA A 242 0.96 -15.43 5.03
C ALA A 242 1.01 -15.03 3.55
N THR A 243 -0.14 -14.69 2.98
CA THR A 243 -0.22 -14.16 1.62
C THR A 243 -1.06 -12.89 1.54
N PHE A 244 -0.55 -11.94 0.76
CA PHE A 244 -1.22 -10.71 0.35
C PHE A 244 -1.78 -10.81 -1.08
N MET A 245 -1.97 -12.02 -1.58
CA MET A 245 -2.60 -12.27 -2.86
C MET A 245 -4.06 -11.77 -2.85
N PRO A 246 -4.50 -10.97 -3.84
CA PRO A 246 -5.83 -10.36 -3.82
C PRO A 246 -6.98 -11.37 -3.79
N LYS A 247 -6.83 -12.52 -4.44
CA LYS A 247 -7.86 -13.58 -4.50
C LYS A 247 -7.21 -14.97 -4.46
N PRO A 248 -6.78 -15.44 -3.28
CA PRO A 248 -6.10 -16.75 -3.19
C PRO A 248 -7.06 -17.93 -3.34
N VAL A 249 -8.33 -17.78 -2.98
CA VAL A 249 -9.35 -18.84 -3.01
C VAL A 249 -10.54 -18.43 -3.86
N ALA A 250 -10.92 -19.29 -4.82
CA ALA A 250 -12.12 -19.07 -5.63
C ALA A 250 -13.39 -19.11 -4.76
N ASN A 251 -14.42 -18.34 -5.16
CA ASN A 251 -15.73 -18.28 -4.50
C ASN A 251 -15.70 -17.88 -3.01
N ARG A 252 -14.68 -17.16 -2.56
CA ARG A 252 -14.55 -16.54 -1.23
C ARG A 252 -14.29 -15.05 -1.38
N ALA A 253 -14.40 -14.26 -0.32
CA ALA A 253 -13.89 -12.89 -0.30
C ALA A 253 -12.38 -12.88 -0.58
N GLY A 254 -11.87 -11.79 -1.12
CA GLY A 254 -10.44 -11.58 -1.36
C GLY A 254 -9.91 -10.42 -0.53
N SER A 255 -8.59 -10.26 -0.47
CA SER A 255 -7.94 -9.22 0.32
C SER A 255 -8.02 -7.85 -0.33
N GLY A 256 -8.56 -6.88 0.40
CA GLY A 256 -8.53 -5.46 0.09
C GLY A 256 -7.35 -4.75 0.76
N LEU A 257 -7.05 -3.58 0.22
CA LEU A 257 -6.23 -2.55 0.84
C LEU A 257 -7.04 -1.26 0.85
N HIS A 258 -8.00 -1.17 1.78
CA HIS A 258 -8.81 0.04 1.86
C HIS A 258 -7.91 1.21 2.26
N THR A 259 -7.91 2.23 1.42
CA THR A 259 -6.99 3.35 1.59
C THR A 259 -7.76 4.57 2.08
N ASN A 260 -7.66 4.84 3.38
CA ASN A 260 -8.23 6.02 4.01
C ASN A 260 -7.30 7.22 3.81
N MET A 261 -7.82 8.30 3.24
CA MET A 261 -7.06 9.47 2.84
C MET A 261 -7.64 10.74 3.44
N SER A 262 -6.79 11.66 3.86
CA SER A 262 -7.18 13.00 4.29
C SER A 262 -6.09 14.02 4.01
N LEU A 263 -6.50 15.28 3.76
CA LEU A 263 -5.60 16.41 3.68
C LEU A 263 -5.74 17.28 4.92
N PHE A 264 -4.61 17.73 5.43
CA PHE A 264 -4.57 18.70 6.52
C PHE A 264 -3.93 20.01 6.05
N ARG A 265 -4.44 21.15 6.57
CA ARG A 265 -3.87 22.47 6.35
C ARG A 265 -3.78 23.18 7.69
N ASN A 266 -2.58 23.62 8.07
CA ASN A 266 -2.35 24.28 9.38
C ASN A 266 -2.86 23.44 10.58
N GLY A 267 -2.63 22.13 10.57
CA GLY A 267 -3.05 21.21 11.63
C GLY A 267 -4.55 20.89 11.70
N LYS A 268 -5.35 21.39 10.74
CA LYS A 268 -6.80 21.13 10.65
C LYS A 268 -7.11 20.27 9.44
N ASN A 269 -8.07 19.37 9.61
CA ASN A 269 -8.57 18.53 8.50
C ASN A 269 -9.25 19.41 7.44
N ALA A 270 -8.71 19.40 6.22
CA ALA A 270 -9.17 20.22 5.10
C ALA A 270 -10.43 19.66 4.42
N PHE A 271 -10.78 18.39 4.69
CA PHE A 271 -11.99 17.76 4.13
C PHE A 271 -13.25 18.07 4.93
N TYR A 272 -13.12 18.62 6.14
CA TYR A 272 -14.26 18.88 7.02
C TYR A 272 -14.82 20.28 6.86
N ASP A 273 -16.14 20.39 6.73
CA ASP A 273 -16.90 21.62 6.82
C ASP A 273 -18.21 21.38 7.60
N PRO A 274 -18.33 21.94 8.83
CA PRO A 274 -19.52 21.74 9.66
C PRO A 274 -20.77 22.45 9.10
N SER A 275 -20.63 23.36 8.14
CA SER A 275 -21.76 24.07 7.53
C SER A 275 -22.40 23.26 6.37
N ASN A 276 -21.72 22.24 5.85
CA ASN A 276 -22.22 21.35 4.82
C ASN A 276 -23.02 20.20 5.44
N GLU A 277 -24.18 19.84 4.88
CA GLU A 277 -25.04 18.77 5.40
C GLU A 277 -24.32 17.40 5.49
N MET A 278 -23.41 17.11 4.59
CA MET A 278 -22.58 15.89 4.62
C MET A 278 -21.33 16.03 5.51
N GLY A 279 -21.05 17.23 6.01
CA GLY A 279 -19.83 17.53 6.77
C GLY A 279 -18.57 17.52 5.90
N LEU A 280 -18.70 17.66 4.58
CA LEU A 280 -17.59 17.68 3.63
C LEU A 280 -17.36 19.10 3.11
N SER A 281 -16.09 19.51 3.09
CA SER A 281 -15.67 20.76 2.48
C SER A 281 -15.61 20.65 0.96
N HIS A 282 -15.54 21.81 0.32
CA HIS A 282 -15.28 21.90 -1.12
C HIS A 282 -13.97 21.17 -1.53
N VAL A 283 -12.92 21.29 -0.72
CA VAL A 283 -11.65 20.58 -0.92
C VAL A 283 -11.86 19.04 -0.90
N GLY A 284 -12.68 18.53 0.04
CA GLY A 284 -12.99 17.11 0.10
C GLY A 284 -13.76 16.60 -1.12
N LEU A 285 -14.75 17.39 -1.59
CA LEU A 285 -15.52 17.06 -2.79
C LEU A 285 -14.66 17.10 -4.06
N ASN A 286 -13.80 18.12 -4.22
CA ASN A 286 -12.86 18.20 -5.33
C ASN A 286 -11.90 17.01 -5.34
N PHE A 287 -11.36 16.62 -4.16
CA PHE A 287 -10.49 15.46 -4.03
C PHE A 287 -11.17 14.16 -4.50
N ILE A 288 -12.42 13.93 -4.07
CA ILE A 288 -13.23 12.79 -4.53
C ILE A 288 -13.38 12.82 -6.06
N ALA A 289 -13.71 13.97 -6.63
CA ALA A 289 -13.89 14.14 -8.06
C ALA A 289 -12.61 13.82 -8.85
N GLY A 290 -11.46 14.29 -8.39
CA GLY A 290 -10.17 14.01 -8.99
C GLY A 290 -9.82 12.52 -8.96
N VAL A 291 -9.99 11.85 -7.81
CA VAL A 291 -9.79 10.40 -7.71
C VAL A 291 -10.73 9.65 -8.65
N MET A 292 -12.02 9.98 -8.69
CA MET A 292 -12.99 9.33 -9.58
C MET A 292 -12.64 9.51 -11.07
N LYS A 293 -12.11 10.67 -11.44
CA LYS A 293 -11.71 11.01 -12.82
C LYS A 293 -10.58 10.08 -13.31
N HIS A 294 -9.58 9.83 -12.46
CA HIS A 294 -8.35 9.12 -12.84
C HIS A 294 -8.31 7.66 -12.42
N VAL A 295 -9.30 7.16 -11.66
CA VAL A 295 -9.24 5.82 -11.04
C VAL A 295 -9.06 4.69 -12.04
N LYS A 296 -9.58 4.77 -13.27
CA LYS A 296 -9.36 3.75 -14.30
C LYS A 296 -7.89 3.66 -14.71
N GLY A 297 -7.25 4.80 -14.93
CA GLY A 297 -5.84 4.89 -15.28
C GLY A 297 -4.91 4.46 -14.11
N ILE A 298 -5.34 4.70 -12.87
CA ILE A 298 -4.62 4.32 -11.66
C ILE A 298 -4.77 2.81 -11.36
N CYS A 299 -5.84 2.17 -11.83
CA CYS A 299 -6.22 0.81 -11.48
C CYS A 299 -5.10 -0.21 -11.72
N ALA A 300 -4.31 -0.08 -12.81
CA ALA A 300 -3.18 -0.98 -13.07
C ALA A 300 -2.08 -0.93 -11.99
N VAL A 301 -2.03 0.12 -11.15
CA VAL A 301 -1.06 0.28 -10.06
C VAL A 301 -1.67 -0.11 -8.71
N THR A 302 -2.91 0.24 -8.45
CA THR A 302 -3.61 -0.12 -7.21
C THR A 302 -4.11 -1.57 -7.21
N ASN A 303 -4.27 -2.18 -8.39
CA ASN A 303 -4.72 -3.56 -8.62
C ASN A 303 -3.81 -4.21 -9.68
N PRO A 304 -2.54 -4.52 -9.31
CA PRO A 304 -1.47 -4.69 -10.29
C PRO A 304 -1.37 -6.09 -10.91
N LEU A 305 -2.12 -7.08 -10.44
CA LEU A 305 -1.98 -8.46 -10.85
C LEU A 305 -3.15 -8.92 -11.72
N VAL A 306 -2.94 -9.91 -12.56
CA VAL A 306 -4.05 -10.63 -13.21
C VAL A 306 -5.04 -11.19 -12.17
N ASN A 307 -4.54 -11.52 -10.99
CA ASN A 307 -5.33 -12.00 -9.87
C ASN A 307 -6.18 -10.90 -9.20
N SER A 308 -5.78 -9.63 -9.27
CA SER A 308 -6.51 -8.49 -8.73
C SER A 308 -7.94 -8.43 -9.28
N TYR A 309 -8.12 -8.70 -10.56
CA TYR A 309 -9.41 -8.65 -11.25
C TYR A 309 -10.30 -9.88 -10.98
N LYS A 310 -9.78 -10.91 -10.33
CA LYS A 310 -10.57 -12.00 -9.75
C LYS A 310 -11.19 -11.62 -8.40
N ARG A 311 -10.67 -10.58 -7.74
CA ARG A 311 -11.28 -9.95 -6.57
C ARG A 311 -12.33 -8.92 -6.99
N LEU A 312 -12.04 -8.06 -7.98
CA LEU A 312 -12.93 -6.99 -8.46
C LEU A 312 -14.10 -7.53 -9.28
N VAL A 313 -14.90 -8.39 -8.67
CA VAL A 313 -16.10 -8.99 -9.27
C VAL A 313 -17.30 -8.81 -8.35
N PRO A 314 -18.53 -8.63 -8.90
CA PRO A 314 -19.73 -8.46 -8.08
C PRO A 314 -19.97 -9.64 -7.14
N GLY A 315 -20.45 -9.36 -5.91
CA GLY A 315 -20.88 -10.39 -4.95
C GLY A 315 -19.82 -10.84 -3.94
N PHE A 316 -18.64 -10.21 -3.91
CA PHE A 316 -17.54 -10.54 -2.96
C PHE A 316 -16.97 -9.32 -2.25
N GLU A 317 -17.83 -8.35 -1.89
CA GLU A 317 -17.50 -7.15 -1.11
C GLU A 317 -16.42 -6.23 -1.71
N ALA A 318 -16.05 -6.45 -2.96
CA ALA A 318 -15.10 -5.61 -3.69
C ALA A 318 -15.82 -4.67 -4.66
N PRO A 319 -15.51 -3.36 -4.70
CA PRO A 319 -16.19 -2.41 -5.55
C PRO A 319 -15.81 -2.62 -7.02
N CYS A 320 -16.82 -2.64 -7.90
CA CYS A 320 -16.64 -2.79 -9.35
C CYS A 320 -17.07 -1.53 -10.12
N TYR A 321 -17.75 -0.60 -9.47
CA TYR A 321 -18.44 0.53 -10.08
C TYR A 321 -17.92 1.85 -9.52
N ILE A 322 -17.67 2.83 -10.42
CA ILE A 322 -17.12 4.13 -10.06
C ILE A 322 -18.25 5.03 -9.53
N ALA A 323 -18.40 5.02 -8.22
CA ALA A 323 -19.34 5.84 -7.50
C ALA A 323 -18.83 6.13 -6.09
N TRP A 324 -19.40 7.13 -5.44
CA TRP A 324 -19.11 7.44 -4.05
C TRP A 324 -20.36 7.53 -3.19
N THR A 325 -20.21 7.33 -1.87
CA THR A 325 -21.31 7.28 -0.92
C THR A 325 -20.90 7.72 0.49
N THR A 326 -21.89 8.15 1.29
CA THR A 326 -21.73 8.40 2.73
C THR A 326 -22.37 7.33 3.60
N SER A 327 -23.00 6.29 3.01
CA SER A 327 -23.92 5.43 3.76
C SER A 327 -23.62 3.92 3.73
N ASN A 328 -23.09 3.37 2.66
CA ASN A 328 -22.91 1.92 2.52
C ASN A 328 -21.50 1.53 2.01
N ARG A 329 -21.20 0.22 1.94
CA ARG A 329 -19.88 -0.29 1.55
C ARG A 329 -19.82 -0.78 0.09
N SER A 330 -20.86 -0.56 -0.72
CA SER A 330 -20.92 -1.07 -2.09
C SER A 330 -20.23 -0.18 -3.13
N ALA A 331 -20.02 1.10 -2.81
CA ALA A 331 -19.38 2.05 -3.71
C ALA A 331 -17.85 1.99 -3.67
N LEU A 332 -17.22 2.49 -4.72
CA LEU A 332 -15.77 2.59 -4.86
C LEU A 332 -15.14 3.47 -3.77
N ILE A 333 -15.75 4.63 -3.55
CA ILE A 333 -15.34 5.60 -2.53
C ILE A 333 -16.42 5.68 -1.47
N ARG A 334 -16.01 5.48 -0.22
CA ARG A 334 -16.87 5.64 0.96
C ARG A 334 -16.37 6.79 1.82
N ILE A 335 -17.31 7.55 2.38
CA ILE A 335 -17.01 8.55 3.39
C ILE A 335 -17.47 7.98 4.75
N PRO A 336 -16.54 7.52 5.59
CA PRO A 336 -16.89 6.99 6.92
C PRO A 336 -17.67 8.01 7.76
N ALA A 337 -18.39 7.54 8.79
CA ALA A 337 -19.26 8.39 9.60
C ALA A 337 -18.53 9.43 10.45
N SER A 338 -17.25 9.22 10.75
CA SER A 338 -16.42 10.15 11.52
C SER A 338 -16.31 11.51 10.81
N ARG A 339 -16.40 12.59 11.60
CA ARG A 339 -16.29 13.98 11.13
C ARG A 339 -15.27 14.75 11.97
N GLY A 340 -15.05 16.01 11.65
CA GLY A 340 -14.03 16.83 12.30
C GLY A 340 -12.62 16.39 11.89
N ALA A 341 -11.74 16.15 12.85
CA ALA A 341 -10.39 15.67 12.59
C ALA A 341 -10.36 14.30 11.89
N GLY A 342 -11.38 13.47 12.10
CA GLY A 342 -11.49 12.12 11.52
C GLY A 342 -12.18 12.07 10.15
N THR A 343 -12.51 13.21 9.52
CA THR A 343 -13.11 13.25 8.18
C THR A 343 -12.11 12.72 7.15
N ARG A 344 -12.52 11.69 6.39
CA ARG A 344 -11.63 11.03 5.43
C ARG A 344 -12.39 10.46 4.24
N VAL A 345 -11.66 10.16 3.20
CA VAL A 345 -12.11 9.50 1.97
C VAL A 345 -11.49 8.10 1.95
N GLU A 346 -12.30 7.07 1.93
CA GLU A 346 -11.89 5.67 1.85
C GLU A 346 -12.04 5.18 0.41
N LEU A 347 -10.93 4.85 -0.24
CA LEU A 347 -10.93 4.15 -1.53
C LEU A 347 -10.84 2.65 -1.28
N ARG A 348 -11.82 1.88 -1.78
CA ARG A 348 -12.00 0.46 -1.45
C ARG A 348 -11.51 -0.52 -2.52
N SER A 349 -11.19 -0.06 -3.74
CA SER A 349 -10.73 -0.94 -4.81
C SER A 349 -9.30 -1.45 -4.66
N PRO A 350 -8.32 -0.72 -4.11
CA PRO A 350 -6.95 -1.20 -4.03
C PRO A 350 -6.83 -2.55 -3.36
N ASP A 351 -5.80 -3.30 -3.72
CA ASP A 351 -5.46 -4.56 -3.07
C ASP A 351 -4.00 -4.57 -2.55
N PRO A 352 -3.67 -5.50 -1.63
CA PRO A 352 -2.37 -5.49 -0.96
C PRO A 352 -1.18 -5.79 -1.88
N ALA A 353 -1.38 -6.25 -3.13
CA ALA A 353 -0.29 -6.48 -4.07
C ALA A 353 0.28 -5.18 -4.66
N GLY A 354 -0.45 -4.05 -4.54
CA GLY A 354 -0.02 -2.76 -5.03
C GLY A 354 1.27 -2.26 -4.37
N ASN A 355 2.08 -1.52 -5.15
CA ASN A 355 3.21 -0.76 -4.62
C ASN A 355 2.67 0.46 -3.86
N PRO A 356 2.84 0.58 -2.53
CA PRO A 356 2.23 1.65 -1.75
C PRO A 356 2.74 3.04 -2.15
N TYR A 357 4.01 3.18 -2.48
CA TYR A 357 4.56 4.47 -2.90
C TYR A 357 3.92 4.97 -4.17
N LEU A 358 3.84 4.13 -5.21
CA LEU A 358 3.23 4.51 -6.48
C LEU A 358 1.72 4.71 -6.35
N SER A 359 1.05 3.85 -5.58
CA SER A 359 -0.40 3.97 -5.33
C SER A 359 -0.74 5.27 -4.61
N PHE A 360 -0.03 5.60 -3.53
CA PHE A 360 -0.30 6.83 -2.76
C PHE A 360 0.10 8.09 -3.53
N ALA A 361 1.16 8.03 -4.33
CA ALA A 361 1.53 9.14 -5.21
C ALA A 361 0.43 9.46 -6.23
N LEU A 362 -0.09 8.44 -6.91
CA LEU A 362 -1.16 8.60 -7.90
C LEU A 362 -2.46 9.07 -7.26
N LEU A 363 -2.84 8.53 -6.10
CA LEU A 363 -4.06 8.92 -5.39
C LEU A 363 -3.98 10.37 -4.88
N LEU A 364 -2.82 10.77 -4.34
CA LEU A 364 -2.60 12.16 -3.93
C LEU A 364 -2.68 13.10 -5.13
N ALA A 365 -1.93 12.81 -6.19
CA ALA A 365 -1.90 13.64 -7.38
C ALA A 365 -3.29 13.76 -8.03
N ALA A 366 -4.08 12.66 -8.09
CA ALA A 366 -5.45 12.68 -8.60
C ALA A 366 -6.36 13.57 -7.75
N GLY A 367 -6.27 13.48 -6.43
CA GLY A 367 -7.01 14.36 -5.53
C GLY A 367 -6.62 15.83 -5.69
N LEU A 368 -5.33 16.12 -5.88
CA LEU A 368 -4.84 17.49 -6.14
C LEU A 368 -5.30 18.01 -7.50
N ASP A 369 -5.29 17.17 -8.58
CA ASP A 369 -5.88 17.56 -9.88
C ASP A 369 -7.34 17.99 -9.73
N GLY A 370 -8.10 17.28 -8.89
CA GLY A 370 -9.46 17.67 -8.56
C GLY A 370 -9.57 19.03 -7.88
N ILE A 371 -8.66 19.32 -6.94
CA ILE A 371 -8.63 20.58 -6.19
C ILE A 371 -8.18 21.74 -7.09
N GLU A 372 -7.09 21.57 -7.83
CA GLU A 372 -6.50 22.62 -8.67
C GLU A 372 -7.39 22.99 -9.85
N ASN A 373 -8.20 22.04 -10.36
CA ASN A 373 -9.14 22.26 -11.45
C ASN A 373 -10.60 22.44 -11.00
N ASP A 374 -10.85 22.58 -9.70
CA ASP A 374 -12.19 22.80 -9.12
C ASP A 374 -13.24 21.78 -9.58
N LEU A 375 -12.84 20.50 -9.67
CA LEU A 375 -13.71 19.44 -10.15
C LEU A 375 -14.81 19.13 -9.11
N GLN A 376 -16.00 18.79 -9.61
CA GLN A 376 -17.13 18.41 -8.77
C GLN A 376 -17.50 16.95 -9.03
N PRO A 377 -17.69 16.12 -7.98
CA PRO A 377 -18.14 14.75 -8.17
C PRO A 377 -19.62 14.71 -8.54
N ALA A 378 -20.04 13.64 -9.20
CA ALA A 378 -21.47 13.34 -9.36
C ALA A 378 -22.14 13.20 -7.96
N ALA A 379 -23.47 13.23 -7.91
CA ALA A 379 -24.19 13.03 -6.65
C ALA A 379 -23.83 11.68 -6.00
N PRO A 380 -23.77 11.62 -4.65
CA PRO A 380 -23.49 10.35 -3.96
C PRO A 380 -24.62 9.34 -4.17
N VAL A 381 -24.24 8.06 -4.28
CA VAL A 381 -25.19 6.96 -4.44
C VAL A 381 -25.55 6.38 -3.07
N SER A 382 -26.79 6.54 -2.63
CA SER A 382 -27.25 6.03 -1.34
C SER A 382 -27.74 4.56 -1.38
N ALA A 383 -28.20 4.11 -2.55
CA ALA A 383 -28.62 2.71 -2.76
C ALA A 383 -27.44 1.75 -2.79
N ASN A 384 -27.69 0.47 -2.49
CA ASN A 384 -26.72 -0.57 -2.75
C ASN A 384 -26.49 -0.68 -4.27
N ILE A 385 -25.27 -0.40 -4.72
CA ILE A 385 -24.94 -0.27 -6.14
C ILE A 385 -25.09 -1.60 -6.90
N TYR A 386 -25.02 -2.73 -6.20
CA TYR A 386 -25.20 -4.07 -6.80
C TYR A 386 -26.68 -4.37 -7.12
N ASP A 387 -27.61 -3.69 -6.44
CA ASP A 387 -29.05 -3.83 -6.67
C ASP A 387 -29.55 -2.95 -7.81
N ILE A 388 -28.70 -2.00 -8.26
CA ILE A 388 -29.02 -1.08 -9.37
C ILE A 388 -28.79 -1.81 -10.70
N GLY A 389 -29.82 -1.90 -11.54
CA GLY A 389 -29.74 -2.52 -12.86
C GLY A 389 -28.83 -1.75 -13.85
N GLU A 390 -28.28 -2.44 -14.85
CA GLU A 390 -27.37 -1.85 -15.83
C GLU A 390 -27.92 -0.59 -16.52
N LYS A 391 -29.22 -0.60 -16.87
CA LYS A 391 -29.90 0.55 -17.49
C LYS A 391 -29.90 1.78 -16.58
N GLU A 392 -30.12 1.57 -15.30
CA GLU A 392 -30.14 2.64 -14.29
C GLU A 392 -28.72 3.15 -14.00
N ARG A 393 -27.72 2.25 -13.87
CA ARG A 393 -26.30 2.67 -13.75
C ARG A 393 -25.87 3.55 -14.92
N ARG A 394 -26.24 3.18 -16.14
CA ARG A 394 -25.95 4.00 -17.34
C ARG A 394 -26.64 5.38 -17.26
N ALA A 395 -27.89 5.44 -16.77
CA ALA A 395 -28.60 6.70 -16.61
C ALA A 395 -27.97 7.62 -15.54
N LEU A 396 -27.32 7.03 -14.52
CA LEU A 396 -26.58 7.72 -13.47
C LEU A 396 -25.11 8.00 -13.84
N ASN A 397 -24.68 7.66 -15.06
CA ASN A 397 -23.28 7.74 -15.52
C ASN A 397 -22.30 7.00 -14.60
N ILE A 398 -22.73 5.87 -14.00
CA ILE A 398 -21.88 5.01 -13.19
C ILE A 398 -21.13 4.06 -14.12
N GLU A 399 -19.83 4.29 -14.24
CA GLU A 399 -18.94 3.47 -15.06
C GLU A 399 -18.37 2.29 -14.26
N ASN A 400 -17.81 1.30 -14.97
CA ASN A 400 -17.14 0.16 -14.38
C ASN A 400 -15.63 0.45 -14.22
N LEU A 401 -15.01 -0.16 -13.21
CA LEU A 401 -13.56 -0.35 -13.21
C LEU A 401 -13.13 -1.27 -14.36
N PRO A 402 -11.85 -1.25 -14.77
CA PRO A 402 -11.32 -2.21 -15.74
C PRO A 402 -11.60 -3.66 -15.33
N SER A 403 -11.94 -4.51 -16.31
CA SER A 403 -12.34 -5.90 -16.06
C SER A 403 -11.19 -6.89 -15.89
N ASP A 404 -10.00 -6.49 -16.32
CA ASP A 404 -8.79 -7.32 -16.34
C ASP A 404 -7.54 -6.42 -16.40
N LEU A 405 -6.36 -7.03 -16.22
CA LEU A 405 -5.10 -6.30 -16.22
C LEU A 405 -4.81 -5.60 -17.55
N ASN A 406 -5.16 -6.21 -18.67
CA ASN A 406 -4.94 -5.60 -19.98
C ASN A 406 -5.79 -4.35 -20.21
N ALA A 407 -7.06 -4.41 -19.79
CA ALA A 407 -7.95 -3.26 -19.81
C ALA A 407 -7.40 -2.14 -18.91
N ALA A 408 -6.93 -2.47 -17.72
CA ALA A 408 -6.35 -1.49 -16.79
C ALA A 408 -5.06 -0.85 -17.33
N VAL A 409 -4.17 -1.63 -17.94
CA VAL A 409 -2.95 -1.10 -18.60
C VAL A 409 -3.33 -0.22 -19.79
N SER A 410 -4.40 -0.55 -20.52
CA SER A 410 -4.89 0.27 -21.62
C SER A 410 -5.41 1.62 -21.14
N GLU A 411 -6.18 1.65 -20.05
CA GLU A 411 -6.64 2.89 -19.38
C GLU A 411 -5.45 3.71 -18.83
N MET A 412 -4.47 3.04 -18.22
CA MET A 412 -3.24 3.68 -17.74
C MET A 412 -2.47 4.38 -18.87
N LYS A 413 -2.38 3.75 -20.04
CA LYS A 413 -1.72 4.33 -21.23
C LYS A 413 -2.51 5.46 -21.85
N ALA A 414 -3.84 5.45 -21.71
CA ALA A 414 -4.74 6.46 -22.25
C ALA A 414 -4.82 7.72 -21.39
N ASP A 415 -4.45 7.65 -20.11
CA ASP A 415 -4.48 8.79 -19.20
C ASP A 415 -3.08 9.44 -19.05
N PRO A 416 -2.83 10.61 -19.70
CA PRO A 416 -1.54 11.30 -19.60
C PRO A 416 -1.13 11.66 -18.17
N PHE A 417 -2.10 11.91 -17.30
CA PHE A 417 -1.92 12.22 -15.89
C PHE A 417 -1.06 11.14 -15.18
N VAL A 418 -1.31 9.85 -15.47
CA VAL A 418 -0.57 8.76 -14.83
C VAL A 418 0.92 8.80 -15.21
N LYS A 419 1.22 9.07 -16.48
CA LYS A 419 2.60 9.23 -16.96
C LYS A 419 3.28 10.45 -16.34
N GLU A 420 2.59 11.57 -16.24
CA GLU A 420 3.10 12.81 -15.63
C GLU A 420 3.44 12.60 -14.15
N THR A 421 2.57 11.89 -13.41
CA THR A 421 2.76 11.62 -11.99
C THR A 421 3.92 10.65 -11.72
N LEU A 422 3.97 9.53 -12.45
CA LEU A 422 4.99 8.49 -12.27
C LEU A 422 6.37 8.88 -12.83
N GLY A 423 6.40 9.77 -13.81
CA GLY A 423 7.57 10.06 -14.62
C GLY A 423 7.78 9.02 -15.73
N ASP A 424 8.52 9.42 -16.75
CA ASP A 424 8.71 8.62 -17.99
C ASP A 424 9.35 7.25 -17.72
N HIS A 425 10.33 7.20 -16.81
CA HIS A 425 11.06 5.98 -16.49
C HIS A 425 10.15 4.93 -15.85
N VAL A 426 9.51 5.27 -14.72
CA VAL A 426 8.63 4.35 -13.98
C VAL A 426 7.44 3.93 -14.85
N PHE A 427 6.77 4.89 -15.49
CA PHE A 427 5.63 4.62 -16.35
C PHE A 427 5.96 3.58 -17.44
N ARG A 428 7.02 3.82 -18.22
CA ARG A 428 7.43 2.91 -19.31
C ARG A 428 7.79 1.52 -18.80
N LYS A 429 8.59 1.44 -17.74
CA LYS A 429 9.02 0.15 -17.16
C LYS A 429 7.86 -0.62 -16.55
N TYR A 430 6.95 0.09 -15.88
CA TYR A 430 5.76 -0.51 -15.28
C TYR A 430 4.81 -1.08 -16.33
N VAL A 431 4.51 -0.30 -17.38
CA VAL A 431 3.69 -0.75 -18.51
C VAL A 431 4.30 -2.02 -19.15
N GLN A 432 5.60 -2.01 -19.43
CA GLN A 432 6.30 -3.17 -20.01
C GLN A 432 6.18 -4.42 -19.13
N ALA A 433 6.36 -4.26 -17.81
CA ALA A 433 6.24 -5.39 -16.87
C ALA A 433 4.80 -5.96 -16.84
N LYS A 434 3.77 -5.09 -16.84
CA LYS A 434 2.37 -5.52 -16.79
C LYS A 434 1.85 -6.07 -18.12
N GLU A 435 2.32 -5.56 -19.25
CA GLU A 435 2.04 -6.15 -20.56
C GLU A 435 2.66 -7.55 -20.69
N ARG A 436 3.87 -7.77 -20.16
CA ARG A 436 4.52 -9.09 -20.10
C ARG A 436 3.73 -10.06 -19.23
N GLU A 437 3.33 -9.66 -18.01
CA GLU A 437 2.52 -10.48 -17.10
C GLU A 437 1.20 -10.91 -17.76
N TRP A 438 0.53 -9.97 -18.43
CA TRP A 438 -0.70 -10.27 -19.16
C TRP A 438 -0.47 -11.25 -20.31
N GLN A 439 0.58 -11.06 -21.11
CA GLN A 439 0.94 -11.94 -22.21
C GLN A 439 1.20 -13.37 -21.74
N GLU A 440 1.97 -13.53 -20.67
CA GLU A 440 2.25 -14.83 -20.07
C GLU A 440 0.97 -15.51 -19.57
N TYR A 441 0.14 -14.77 -18.83
CA TYR A 441 -1.13 -15.28 -18.31
C TYR A 441 -2.10 -15.66 -19.44
N SER A 442 -2.27 -14.81 -20.44
CA SER A 442 -3.27 -14.99 -21.50
C SER A 442 -2.94 -16.14 -22.46
N THR A 443 -1.67 -16.56 -22.50
CA THR A 443 -1.23 -17.72 -23.31
C THR A 443 -1.08 -19.01 -22.50
N THR A 444 -1.25 -18.95 -21.18
CA THR A 444 -1.19 -20.13 -20.31
C THR A 444 -2.47 -20.94 -20.40
N VAL A 445 -2.37 -22.23 -20.72
CA VAL A 445 -3.51 -23.16 -20.67
C VAL A 445 -3.77 -23.58 -19.23
N THR A 446 -4.95 -23.24 -18.72
CA THR A 446 -5.33 -23.49 -17.33
C THR A 446 -5.95 -24.89 -17.13
N GLU A 447 -5.90 -25.40 -15.88
CA GLU A 447 -6.62 -26.63 -15.53
C GLU A 447 -8.14 -26.52 -15.79
N TRP A 448 -8.71 -25.34 -15.63
CA TRP A 448 -10.12 -25.07 -15.91
C TRP A 448 -10.44 -25.31 -17.40
N GLU A 449 -9.56 -24.87 -18.32
CA GLU A 449 -9.70 -25.08 -19.75
C GLU A 449 -9.53 -26.57 -20.09
N SER A 450 -8.44 -27.18 -19.60
CA SER A 450 -8.14 -28.59 -19.85
C SER A 450 -9.26 -29.51 -19.35
N SER A 451 -9.76 -29.30 -18.14
CA SER A 451 -10.85 -30.10 -17.58
C SER A 451 -12.18 -29.94 -18.34
N ARG A 452 -12.40 -28.79 -18.98
CA ARG A 452 -13.65 -28.45 -19.64
C ARG A 452 -13.67 -28.79 -21.10
N TYR A 453 -12.52 -28.69 -21.77
CA TYR A 453 -12.45 -28.77 -23.23
C TYR A 453 -11.74 -30.02 -23.78
N LEU A 454 -10.77 -30.57 -23.03
CA LEU A 454 -9.91 -31.68 -23.55
C LEU A 454 -10.68 -32.89 -24.08
N ASN A 455 -11.80 -33.24 -23.44
CA ASN A 455 -12.64 -34.38 -23.86
C ASN A 455 -13.88 -33.99 -24.70
N LYS A 456 -14.01 -32.68 -25.01
CA LYS A 456 -15.18 -32.15 -25.72
C LYS A 456 -14.89 -31.85 -27.18
N PHE A 457 -13.69 -31.46 -27.46
CA PHE A 457 -13.18 -31.05 -28.74
C PHE A 457 -11.86 -31.77 -29.03
#